data_7055e320b29d28b430839c3f743a18a1
#
_entry.id   7055e320b29d28b430839c3f743a18a1
#
_cell.length_a   1.000
_cell.length_b   1.000
_cell.length_c   1.000
_cell.angle_alpha   90.00
_cell.angle_beta   90.00
_cell.angle_gamma   90.00
#
_symmetry.space_group_name_H-M   'P 1'
#
loop_
_entity.id
_entity.type
_entity.pdbx_description
1 polymer ?
#
loop_
_entity_poly.entity_id
_entity_poly.type
_entity_poly.pdbx_seq_one_letter_code
_entity_poly.pdbx_strand_id
1 'polypeptide(L)'
;PSHLSVCVASLQNVKLFNSNLDVVDDAFEYLMSKSSKGEKGQYFTPRYVIDMCVKMLNPLESETMIDTASGSCGFPIHTVFEVWKKIYKDLGIEESHLFTAEKKHERALEYVKEKVFGIDFDDKSVRVSRMLNIIAGDGHTNVLNLNSLDFDRWEETTKDEDWQDIYFDGWRRLKKLRENKTSDKSYEFDIVMANPPFAGDIKESRILHRYELGKNASGKFQSKVGRDILFIERNLEMLKSGGRMAVVLPQGRFNNSSDKYIRDYIASKCRILAVVGLHGNVFKPHTGTKTSVLIVQKWDNELCPKKEDYPIFFATMQKPSKDN
;
A
#
# COMPACT_ATOMS: atom_id res chain seq x y z
N PRO A 1 -23.16 -26.58 2.21
CA PRO A 1 -24.29 -25.65 2.35
C PRO A 1 -24.70 -25.45 3.82
N SER A 2 -24.72 -26.54 4.64
CA SER A 2 -25.16 -26.48 6.05
C SER A 2 -24.24 -25.59 6.94
N HIS A 3 -22.93 -25.64 6.73
CA HIS A 3 -21.96 -24.79 7.51
C HIS A 3 -22.11 -23.33 7.17
N LEU A 4 -22.32 -22.99 5.91
CA LEU A 4 -22.49 -21.59 5.50
C LEU A 4 -23.79 -21.01 6.09
N SER A 5 -24.90 -21.77 6.06
CA SER A 5 -26.17 -21.29 6.63
C SER A 5 -26.08 -21.06 8.14
N VAL A 6 -25.35 -21.92 8.88
CA VAL A 6 -25.11 -21.73 10.32
C VAL A 6 -24.29 -20.47 10.58
N CYS A 7 -23.21 -20.24 9.81
CA CYS A 7 -22.41 -19.02 9.92
C CYS A 7 -23.23 -17.76 9.63
N VAL A 8 -24.04 -17.77 8.56
CA VAL A 8 -24.92 -16.65 8.21
C VAL A 8 -25.97 -16.41 9.31
N ALA A 9 -26.59 -17.45 9.82
CA ALA A 9 -27.58 -17.34 10.90
C ALA A 9 -26.97 -16.78 12.21
N SER A 10 -25.73 -17.16 12.54
CA SER A 10 -25.05 -16.65 13.74
C SER A 10 -24.65 -15.17 13.61
N LEU A 11 -24.54 -14.64 12.39
CA LEU A 11 -24.20 -13.23 12.11
C LEU A 11 -25.44 -12.36 11.86
N GLN A 12 -26.63 -12.96 11.73
CA GLN A 12 -27.86 -12.27 11.30
C GLN A 12 -28.26 -11.08 12.21
N ASN A 13 -27.89 -11.10 13.50
CA ASN A 13 -28.17 -10.05 14.47
C ASN A 13 -26.92 -9.24 14.89
N VAL A 14 -25.79 -9.48 14.26
CA VAL A 14 -24.53 -8.78 14.57
C VAL A 14 -24.38 -7.61 13.59
N LYS A 15 -24.39 -6.38 14.12
CA LYS A 15 -24.07 -5.19 13.31
C LYS A 15 -22.57 -5.16 13.02
N LEU A 16 -22.17 -5.72 11.87
CA LEU A 16 -20.79 -5.66 11.36
C LEU A 16 -20.52 -4.34 10.62
N PHE A 17 -21.57 -3.62 10.29
CA PHE A 17 -21.51 -2.40 9.51
C PHE A 17 -21.15 -1.19 10.40
N ASN A 18 -20.34 -0.29 9.91
CA ASN A 18 -19.87 0.91 10.64
C ASN A 18 -19.00 0.59 11.86
N SER A 19 -18.23 -0.46 11.84
CA SER A 19 -17.21 -0.71 12.87
C SER A 19 -16.16 0.39 12.89
N ASN A 20 -15.71 0.77 14.08
CA ASN A 20 -14.59 1.70 14.19
C ASN A 20 -13.29 1.04 13.67
N LEU A 21 -12.26 1.84 13.42
CA LEU A 21 -10.99 1.36 12.89
C LEU A 21 -10.34 0.31 13.79
N ASP A 22 -10.47 0.43 15.13
CA ASP A 22 -9.92 -0.54 16.08
C ASP A 22 -10.52 -1.93 15.89
N VAL A 23 -11.85 -2.03 15.73
CA VAL A 23 -12.55 -3.30 15.49
C VAL A 23 -12.16 -3.90 14.14
N VAL A 24 -12.00 -3.09 13.11
CA VAL A 24 -11.57 -3.53 11.78
C VAL A 24 -10.15 -4.09 11.85
N ASP A 25 -9.25 -3.39 12.54
CA ASP A 25 -7.86 -3.81 12.71
C ASP A 25 -7.74 -5.08 13.56
N ASP A 26 -8.49 -5.20 14.67
CA ASP A 26 -8.51 -6.38 15.52
C ASP A 26 -9.06 -7.60 14.77
N ALA A 27 -10.17 -7.43 14.05
CA ALA A 27 -10.74 -8.47 13.21
C ALA A 27 -9.73 -8.93 12.15
N PHE A 28 -9.00 -7.98 11.60
CA PHE A 28 -7.98 -8.20 10.63
C PHE A 28 -6.79 -8.98 11.20
N GLU A 29 -6.15 -8.53 12.29
CA GLU A 29 -5.06 -9.25 12.96
C GLU A 29 -5.48 -10.70 13.29
N TYR A 30 -6.73 -10.90 13.73
CA TYR A 30 -7.25 -12.22 14.06
C TYR A 30 -7.38 -13.12 12.82
N LEU A 31 -8.01 -12.63 11.76
CA LEU A 31 -8.24 -13.41 10.53
C LEU A 31 -6.94 -13.82 9.87
N MET A 32 -5.99 -12.93 9.83
CA MET A 32 -4.73 -13.18 9.16
C MET A 32 -3.77 -14.02 10.00
N SER A 33 -3.74 -13.87 11.31
CA SER A 33 -2.93 -14.74 12.19
C SER A 33 -3.30 -16.22 12.00
N LYS A 34 -4.54 -16.50 11.61
CA LYS A 34 -5.01 -17.85 11.30
C LYS A 34 -4.73 -18.31 9.86
N SER A 35 -4.76 -17.40 8.88
CA SER A 35 -4.54 -17.74 7.46
C SER A 35 -3.07 -17.82 7.07
N SER A 36 -2.19 -17.07 7.72
CA SER A 36 -0.76 -16.97 7.36
C SER A 36 0.14 -18.05 7.95
N LYS A 37 -0.40 -19.06 8.62
CA LYS A 37 0.39 -20.17 9.22
C LYS A 37 1.18 -21.03 8.21
N GLY A 38 1.13 -20.72 6.91
CA GLY A 38 1.74 -21.56 5.87
C GLY A 38 2.62 -20.84 4.83
N GLU A 39 2.58 -19.52 4.71
CA GLU A 39 3.28 -18.84 3.61
C GLU A 39 4.39 -17.91 4.10
N LYS A 40 5.63 -18.19 3.63
CA LYS A 40 6.82 -17.42 3.99
C LYS A 40 6.80 -16.05 3.30
N GLY A 41 6.73 -14.97 4.08
CA GLY A 41 7.10 -13.63 3.62
C GLY A 41 6.01 -12.58 3.53
N GLN A 42 4.76 -12.87 3.90
CA GLN A 42 3.73 -11.84 4.06
C GLN A 42 3.71 -11.34 5.50
N TYR A 43 3.97 -10.07 5.70
CA TYR A 43 4.02 -9.44 7.01
C TYR A 43 3.03 -8.30 7.08
N PHE A 44 2.29 -8.26 8.21
CA PHE A 44 1.43 -7.13 8.51
C PHE A 44 2.26 -5.91 8.85
N THR A 45 1.83 -4.77 8.33
CA THR A 45 2.31 -3.49 8.81
C THR A 45 1.57 -3.15 10.09
N PRO A 46 2.24 -3.04 11.23
CA PRO A 46 1.59 -2.66 12.47
C PRO A 46 0.90 -1.31 12.37
N ARG A 47 -0.27 -1.19 12.99
CA ARG A 47 -1.14 0.00 12.95
C ARG A 47 -0.40 1.31 13.18
N TYR A 48 0.44 1.39 14.21
CA TYR A 48 1.17 2.61 14.52
C TYR A 48 2.18 3.02 13.45
N VAL A 49 2.71 2.06 12.64
CA VAL A 49 3.56 2.37 11.48
C VAL A 49 2.70 2.93 10.36
N ILE A 50 1.51 2.36 10.13
CA ILE A 50 0.54 2.84 9.14
C ILE A 50 0.11 4.26 9.51
N ASP A 51 -0.33 4.49 10.75
CA ASP A 51 -0.76 5.80 11.24
C ASP A 51 0.33 6.86 11.08
N MET A 52 1.58 6.50 11.42
CA MET A 52 2.73 7.39 11.21
C MET A 52 2.86 7.77 9.73
N CYS A 53 2.85 6.80 8.82
CA CYS A 53 2.98 7.06 7.38
C CYS A 53 1.83 7.94 6.86
N VAL A 54 0.58 7.60 7.21
CA VAL A 54 -0.60 8.37 6.80
C VAL A 54 -0.53 9.81 7.30
N LYS A 55 -0.18 10.01 8.58
CA LYS A 55 -0.05 11.37 9.15
C LYS A 55 1.09 12.16 8.52
N MET A 56 2.24 11.53 8.24
CA MET A 56 3.36 12.19 7.59
C MET A 56 3.07 12.56 6.14
N LEU A 57 2.36 11.73 5.40
CA LEU A 57 1.95 12.04 4.02
C LEU A 57 0.73 12.96 3.96
N ASN A 58 -0.08 13.00 5.01
CA ASN A 58 -1.21 13.91 5.17
C ASN A 58 -2.16 13.95 3.94
N PRO A 59 -2.80 12.83 3.58
CA PRO A 59 -3.62 12.72 2.37
C PRO A 59 -4.80 13.70 2.37
N LEU A 60 -5.15 14.20 1.18
CA LEU A 60 -6.27 15.12 0.95
C LEU A 60 -7.38 14.41 0.15
N GLU A 61 -8.61 14.90 0.26
CA GLU A 61 -9.79 14.38 -0.47
C GLU A 61 -9.60 14.43 -2.00
N SER A 62 -8.85 15.41 -2.50
CA SER A 62 -8.58 15.56 -3.92
C SER A 62 -7.54 14.56 -4.45
N GLU A 63 -6.76 13.93 -3.59
CA GLU A 63 -5.60 13.11 -3.93
C GLU A 63 -5.96 11.64 -4.11
N THR A 64 -5.33 11.00 -5.09
CA THR A 64 -5.40 9.56 -5.32
C THR A 64 -4.30 8.84 -4.56
N MET A 65 -4.61 7.65 -4.05
CA MET A 65 -3.66 6.82 -3.29
C MET A 65 -3.67 5.38 -3.78
N ILE A 66 -2.51 4.75 -3.80
CA ILE A 66 -2.37 3.32 -4.05
C ILE A 66 -1.40 2.65 -3.06
N ASP A 67 -1.75 1.41 -2.68
CA ASP A 67 -0.83 0.44 -2.07
C ASP A 67 -0.56 -0.69 -3.08
N THR A 68 0.70 -0.84 -3.48
CA THR A 68 1.11 -1.78 -4.54
C THR A 68 1.40 -3.19 -4.03
N ALA A 69 1.39 -3.38 -2.71
CA ALA A 69 1.54 -4.65 -2.01
C ALA A 69 0.59 -4.65 -0.82
N SER A 70 -0.71 -4.51 -1.10
CA SER A 70 -1.70 -4.06 -0.14
C SER A 70 -1.95 -5.04 1.01
N GLY A 71 -1.60 -6.31 0.83
CA GLY A 71 -1.82 -7.33 1.85
C GLY A 71 -3.22 -7.22 2.41
N SER A 72 -3.29 -6.64 3.57
CA SER A 72 -4.48 -6.39 4.36
C SER A 72 -5.23 -5.11 4.06
N CYS A 73 -4.75 -4.29 3.17
CA CYS A 73 -5.23 -2.94 2.96
C CYS A 73 -5.10 -1.99 4.17
N GLY A 74 -4.14 -2.22 5.05
CA GLY A 74 -3.92 -1.32 6.19
C GLY A 74 -3.70 0.12 5.76
N PHE A 75 -2.80 0.39 4.83
CA PHE A 75 -2.58 1.75 4.31
C PHE A 75 -3.82 2.35 3.63
N PRO A 76 -4.52 1.66 2.71
CA PRO A 76 -5.77 2.16 2.13
C PRO A 76 -6.83 2.48 3.18
N ILE A 77 -7.12 1.57 4.11
CA ILE A 77 -8.17 1.76 5.12
C ILE A 77 -7.87 2.96 6.03
N HIS A 78 -6.66 3.06 6.56
CA HIS A 78 -6.28 4.17 7.43
C HIS A 78 -6.27 5.51 6.69
N THR A 79 -5.90 5.51 5.40
CA THR A 79 -6.00 6.70 4.54
C THR A 79 -7.45 7.13 4.37
N VAL A 80 -8.35 6.19 4.12
CA VAL A 80 -9.80 6.45 4.02
C VAL A 80 -10.31 7.11 5.29
N PHE A 81 -10.03 6.54 6.46
CA PHE A 81 -10.50 7.12 7.73
C PHE A 81 -9.92 8.51 8.00
N GLU A 82 -8.64 8.73 7.70
CA GLU A 82 -8.00 10.04 7.88
C GLU A 82 -8.65 11.11 6.99
N VAL A 83 -8.94 10.79 5.74
CA VAL A 83 -9.61 11.73 4.81
C VAL A 83 -11.08 11.91 5.17
N TRP A 84 -11.78 10.85 5.58
CA TRP A 84 -13.16 10.95 6.05
C TRP A 84 -13.29 11.89 7.25
N LYS A 85 -12.38 11.83 8.22
CA LYS A 85 -12.34 12.78 9.34
C LYS A 85 -12.23 14.22 8.86
N LYS A 86 -11.38 14.47 7.85
CA LYS A 86 -11.24 15.81 7.25
C LYS A 86 -12.52 16.28 6.55
N ILE A 87 -13.15 15.39 5.76
CA ILE A 87 -14.42 15.67 5.07
C ILE A 87 -15.52 16.01 6.10
N TYR A 88 -15.66 15.20 7.15
CA TYR A 88 -16.70 15.42 8.17
C TYR A 88 -16.45 16.70 8.96
N LYS A 89 -15.20 16.99 9.27
CA LYS A 89 -14.84 18.28 9.90
C LYS A 89 -15.17 19.47 9.00
N ASP A 90 -14.89 19.37 7.70
CA ASP A 90 -15.22 20.41 6.71
C ASP A 90 -16.73 20.64 6.59
N LEU A 91 -17.51 19.57 6.69
CA LEU A 91 -18.99 19.61 6.70
C LEU A 91 -19.60 20.08 8.03
N GLY A 92 -18.80 20.29 9.08
CA GLY A 92 -19.29 20.63 10.41
C GLY A 92 -20.01 19.47 11.10
N ILE A 93 -19.76 18.22 10.68
CA ILE A 93 -20.34 17.00 11.24
C ILE A 93 -19.36 16.42 12.26
N GLU A 94 -19.87 16.00 13.42
CA GLU A 94 -19.02 15.35 14.44
C GLU A 94 -18.40 14.03 13.94
N GLU A 95 -17.15 13.77 14.31
CA GLU A 95 -16.41 12.55 13.95
C GLU A 95 -17.14 11.26 14.37
N SER A 96 -17.90 11.30 15.46
CA SER A 96 -18.71 10.18 15.93
C SER A 96 -19.71 9.66 14.87
N HIS A 97 -20.18 10.53 13.97
CA HIS A 97 -21.09 10.16 12.88
C HIS A 97 -20.41 9.24 11.84
N LEU A 98 -19.08 9.20 11.77
CA LEU A 98 -18.37 8.21 10.92
C LEU A 98 -18.72 6.77 11.29
N PHE A 99 -19.07 6.52 12.55
CA PHE A 99 -19.31 5.18 13.10
C PHE A 99 -20.77 4.91 13.44
N THR A 100 -21.62 5.94 13.53
CA THR A 100 -23.01 5.83 13.95
C THR A 100 -24.04 6.03 12.84
N ALA A 101 -23.67 6.77 11.76
CA ALA A 101 -24.59 7.01 10.65
C ALA A 101 -24.80 5.73 9.82
N GLU A 102 -26.07 5.43 9.48
CA GLU A 102 -26.40 4.28 8.62
C GLU A 102 -25.80 4.39 7.21
N LYS A 103 -25.65 5.61 6.71
CA LYS A 103 -25.02 5.91 5.42
C LYS A 103 -23.94 6.96 5.61
N LYS A 104 -22.78 6.70 4.98
CA LYS A 104 -21.72 7.70 4.87
C LYS A 104 -22.15 8.86 3.97
N HIS A 105 -21.58 10.04 4.21
CA HIS A 105 -21.79 11.19 3.33
C HIS A 105 -21.30 10.90 1.90
N GLU A 106 -21.96 11.44 0.90
CA GLU A 106 -21.66 11.19 -0.52
C GLU A 106 -20.19 11.47 -0.87
N ARG A 107 -19.61 12.59 -0.43
CA ARG A 107 -18.18 12.92 -0.61
C ARG A 107 -17.26 11.82 -0.05
N ALA A 108 -17.60 11.26 1.10
CA ALA A 108 -16.82 10.20 1.73
C ALA A 108 -16.84 8.91 0.89
N LEU A 109 -17.99 8.54 0.34
CA LEU A 109 -18.14 7.38 -0.54
C LEU A 109 -17.45 7.60 -1.88
N GLU A 110 -17.56 8.80 -2.46
CA GLU A 110 -16.90 9.15 -3.72
C GLU A 110 -15.38 9.10 -3.60
N TYR A 111 -14.82 9.60 -2.48
CA TYR A 111 -13.39 9.49 -2.21
C TYR A 111 -12.88 8.06 -2.30
N VAL A 112 -13.51 7.14 -1.59
CA VAL A 112 -13.11 5.73 -1.60
C VAL A 112 -13.24 5.13 -3.00
N LYS A 113 -14.36 5.38 -3.64
CA LYS A 113 -14.68 4.83 -4.97
C LYS A 113 -13.68 5.27 -6.05
N GLU A 114 -13.30 6.54 -6.07
CA GLU A 114 -12.54 7.10 -7.18
C GLU A 114 -11.05 7.33 -6.85
N LYS A 115 -10.66 7.34 -5.57
CA LYS A 115 -9.35 7.82 -5.14
C LYS A 115 -8.46 6.77 -4.47
N VAL A 116 -9.01 5.69 -3.90
CA VAL A 116 -8.25 4.74 -3.08
C VAL A 116 -8.14 3.38 -3.75
N PHE A 117 -6.90 2.89 -3.90
CA PHE A 117 -6.59 1.65 -4.61
C PHE A 117 -5.63 0.76 -3.83
N GLY A 118 -5.74 -0.55 -4.04
CA GLY A 118 -4.80 -1.54 -3.56
C GLY A 118 -4.55 -2.61 -4.62
N ILE A 119 -3.34 -3.13 -4.66
CA ILE A 119 -2.97 -4.27 -5.52
C ILE A 119 -2.27 -5.29 -4.65
N ASP A 120 -2.66 -6.55 -4.77
CA ASP A 120 -1.91 -7.67 -4.21
C ASP A 120 -1.93 -8.88 -5.13
N PHE A 121 -0.87 -9.66 -5.09
CA PHE A 121 -0.75 -10.88 -5.88
C PHE A 121 -1.46 -12.07 -5.23
N ASP A 122 -1.56 -12.08 -3.90
CA ASP A 122 -2.18 -13.16 -3.15
C ASP A 122 -3.71 -13.02 -3.11
N ASP A 123 -4.40 -13.92 -3.78
CA ASP A 123 -5.86 -13.94 -3.88
C ASP A 123 -6.56 -13.99 -2.50
N LYS A 124 -6.00 -14.72 -1.52
CA LYS A 124 -6.58 -14.78 -0.17
C LYS A 124 -6.49 -13.42 0.52
N SER A 125 -5.35 -12.76 0.44
CA SER A 125 -5.16 -11.40 0.97
C SER A 125 -6.14 -10.43 0.34
N VAL A 126 -6.30 -10.46 -0.98
CA VAL A 126 -7.24 -9.60 -1.71
C VAL A 126 -8.69 -9.83 -1.24
N ARG A 127 -9.12 -11.08 -1.10
CA ARG A 127 -10.48 -11.41 -0.63
C ARG A 127 -10.73 -10.91 0.79
N VAL A 128 -9.79 -11.14 1.70
CA VAL A 128 -9.88 -10.64 3.09
C VAL A 128 -9.91 -9.13 3.11
N SER A 129 -9.05 -8.47 2.35
CA SER A 129 -8.99 -7.01 2.25
C SER A 129 -10.30 -6.42 1.74
N ARG A 130 -10.88 -6.99 0.68
CA ARG A 130 -12.18 -6.56 0.16
C ARG A 130 -13.29 -6.70 1.21
N MET A 131 -13.30 -7.81 1.94
CA MET A 131 -14.25 -8.02 3.04
C MET A 131 -14.09 -6.95 4.14
N LEU A 132 -12.86 -6.64 4.53
CA LEU A 132 -12.58 -5.65 5.57
C LEU A 132 -12.98 -4.23 5.14
N ASN A 133 -12.73 -3.88 3.89
CA ASN A 133 -13.17 -2.59 3.34
C ASN A 133 -14.71 -2.47 3.36
N ILE A 134 -15.43 -3.56 3.04
CA ILE A 134 -16.90 -3.58 3.16
C ILE A 134 -17.33 -3.37 4.63
N ILE A 135 -16.66 -4.03 5.58
CA ILE A 135 -16.94 -3.86 7.02
C ILE A 135 -16.64 -2.44 7.48
N ALA A 136 -15.57 -1.83 6.96
CA ALA A 136 -15.25 -0.42 7.23
C ALA A 136 -16.28 0.55 6.63
N GLY A 137 -17.16 0.07 5.74
CA GLY A 137 -18.24 0.85 5.16
C GLY A 137 -17.87 1.57 3.87
N ASP A 138 -16.81 1.11 3.16
CA ASP A 138 -16.39 1.72 1.91
C ASP A 138 -17.35 1.40 0.73
N GLY A 139 -17.97 0.23 0.73
CA GLY A 139 -18.95 -0.19 -0.29
C GLY A 139 -18.41 -0.32 -1.73
N HIS A 140 -17.19 0.16 -2.01
CA HIS A 140 -16.62 0.27 -3.35
C HIS A 140 -15.12 -0.04 -3.38
N THR A 141 -14.75 -1.25 -3.05
CA THR A 141 -13.34 -1.64 -2.91
C THR A 141 -12.60 -1.73 -4.24
N ASN A 142 -11.57 -0.90 -4.44
CA ASN A 142 -10.63 -0.99 -5.56
C ASN A 142 -9.37 -1.79 -5.19
N VAL A 143 -9.54 -2.95 -4.56
CA VAL A 143 -8.44 -3.90 -4.32
C VAL A 143 -8.45 -4.94 -5.42
N LEU A 144 -7.36 -5.00 -6.19
CA LEU A 144 -7.23 -5.80 -7.39
C LEU A 144 -6.23 -6.94 -7.18
N ASN A 145 -6.60 -8.13 -7.63
CA ASN A 145 -5.68 -9.26 -7.66
C ASN A 145 -4.80 -9.18 -8.92
N LEU A 146 -3.63 -8.58 -8.78
CA LEU A 146 -2.64 -8.38 -9.85
C LEU A 146 -1.22 -8.49 -9.29
N ASN A 147 -0.27 -8.92 -10.11
CA ASN A 147 1.14 -8.87 -9.77
C ASN A 147 1.73 -7.50 -10.12
N SER A 148 1.99 -6.67 -9.11
CA SER A 148 2.52 -5.31 -9.30
C SER A 148 3.83 -5.27 -10.07
N LEU A 149 4.71 -6.27 -9.91
CA LEU A 149 6.01 -6.33 -10.60
C LEU A 149 5.91 -6.85 -12.03
N ASP A 150 4.83 -7.54 -12.38
CA ASP A 150 4.63 -8.15 -13.70
C ASP A 150 3.48 -7.48 -14.47
N PHE A 151 3.56 -6.16 -14.59
CA PHE A 151 2.50 -5.35 -15.20
C PHE A 151 2.28 -5.64 -16.70
N ASP A 152 3.25 -6.23 -17.39
CA ASP A 152 3.08 -6.64 -18.80
C ASP A 152 2.00 -7.73 -18.98
N ARG A 153 1.72 -8.50 -17.94
CA ARG A 153 0.68 -9.53 -17.94
C ARG A 153 -0.68 -9.06 -17.42
N TRP A 154 -0.81 -7.81 -17.04
CA TRP A 154 -2.09 -7.31 -16.53
C TRP A 154 -3.20 -7.40 -17.58
N GLU A 155 -2.89 -7.09 -18.84
CA GLU A 155 -3.87 -7.25 -19.92
C GLU A 155 -4.32 -8.71 -20.14
N GLU A 156 -3.42 -9.68 -19.94
CA GLU A 156 -3.74 -11.10 -20.01
C GLU A 156 -4.64 -11.50 -18.84
N THR A 157 -4.23 -11.18 -17.60
CA THR A 157 -4.99 -11.48 -16.39
C THR A 157 -6.38 -10.85 -16.42
N THR A 158 -6.50 -9.63 -16.88
CA THR A 158 -7.77 -8.87 -16.88
C THR A 158 -8.73 -9.25 -18.01
N LYS A 159 -8.38 -10.17 -18.88
CA LYS A 159 -9.27 -10.77 -19.89
C LYS A 159 -10.01 -12.01 -19.39
N ASP A 160 -9.58 -12.58 -18.28
CA ASP A 160 -10.23 -13.71 -17.64
C ASP A 160 -11.63 -13.32 -17.15
N GLU A 161 -12.64 -14.12 -17.49
CA GLU A 161 -14.05 -13.82 -17.18
C GLU A 161 -14.31 -13.80 -15.67
N ASP A 162 -13.81 -14.79 -14.94
CA ASP A 162 -13.97 -14.87 -13.48
C ASP A 162 -13.30 -13.67 -12.77
N TRP A 163 -12.14 -13.24 -13.30
CA TRP A 163 -11.46 -12.05 -12.82
C TRP A 163 -12.29 -10.79 -13.08
N GLN A 164 -12.85 -10.64 -14.28
CA GLN A 164 -13.68 -9.48 -14.65
C GLN A 164 -14.93 -9.37 -13.77
N ASP A 165 -15.62 -10.45 -13.51
CA ASP A 165 -16.82 -10.46 -12.66
C ASP A 165 -16.59 -9.83 -11.29
N ILE A 166 -15.36 -9.95 -10.77
CA ILE A 166 -15.00 -9.45 -9.44
C ILE A 166 -14.38 -8.07 -9.47
N TYR A 167 -13.49 -7.79 -10.45
CA TYR A 167 -12.56 -6.66 -10.40
C TYR A 167 -12.74 -5.61 -11.49
N PHE A 168 -13.63 -5.83 -12.47
CA PHE A 168 -13.78 -4.99 -13.65
C PHE A 168 -13.92 -3.49 -13.35
N ASP A 169 -14.77 -3.14 -12.39
CA ASP A 169 -15.04 -1.74 -12.07
C ASP A 169 -13.81 -1.05 -11.46
N GLY A 170 -13.11 -1.71 -10.54
CA GLY A 170 -11.85 -1.21 -9.98
C GLY A 170 -10.77 -1.07 -11.05
N TRP A 171 -10.65 -2.07 -11.92
CA TRP A 171 -9.73 -2.04 -13.04
C TRP A 171 -10.00 -0.88 -14.01
N ARG A 172 -11.27 -0.66 -14.34
CA ARG A 172 -11.69 0.45 -15.20
C ARG A 172 -11.32 1.80 -14.61
N ARG A 173 -11.46 1.96 -13.28
CA ARG A 173 -11.03 3.18 -12.57
C ARG A 173 -9.51 3.32 -12.55
N LEU A 174 -8.79 2.25 -12.23
CA LEU A 174 -7.33 2.25 -12.23
C LEU A 174 -6.76 2.70 -13.59
N LYS A 175 -7.30 2.19 -14.69
CA LYS A 175 -6.84 2.57 -16.05
C LYS A 175 -6.98 4.05 -16.37
N LYS A 176 -7.89 4.78 -15.72
CA LYS A 176 -8.02 6.24 -15.93
C LYS A 176 -6.81 7.02 -15.42
N LEU A 177 -6.05 6.43 -14.48
CA LEU A 177 -4.87 7.03 -13.86
C LEU A 177 -3.56 6.66 -14.55
N ARG A 178 -3.61 5.99 -15.69
CA ARG A 178 -2.40 5.72 -16.51
C ARG A 178 -1.84 7.03 -17.04
N GLU A 179 -0.54 7.24 -16.89
CA GLU A 179 0.20 8.32 -17.55
C GLU A 179 0.12 8.16 -19.08
N ASN A 180 0.34 6.94 -19.57
CA ASN A 180 0.13 6.56 -20.95
C ASN A 180 -1.06 5.60 -21.06
N LYS A 181 -2.10 5.97 -21.81
CA LYS A 181 -3.36 5.20 -21.94
C LYS A 181 -3.18 3.76 -22.44
N THR A 182 -2.06 3.46 -23.09
CA THR A 182 -1.77 2.14 -23.67
C THR A 182 -0.78 1.30 -22.85
N SER A 183 -0.33 1.78 -21.68
CA SER A 183 0.71 1.12 -20.90
C SER A 183 0.35 1.08 -19.41
N ASP A 184 0.58 -0.07 -18.78
CA ASP A 184 0.47 -0.27 -17.34
C ASP A 184 1.80 -0.02 -16.59
N LYS A 185 2.78 0.59 -17.26
CA LYS A 185 4.07 0.89 -16.66
C LYS A 185 3.98 2.06 -15.68
N SER A 186 3.42 3.19 -16.10
CA SER A 186 3.42 4.42 -15.32
C SER A 186 2.00 4.93 -15.05
N TYR A 187 1.80 5.44 -13.84
CA TYR A 187 0.54 5.97 -13.35
C TYR A 187 0.75 7.33 -12.69
N GLU A 188 -0.35 8.03 -12.39
CA GLU A 188 -0.32 9.39 -11.83
C GLU A 188 -0.99 9.43 -10.44
N PHE A 189 -0.55 8.55 -9.52
CA PHE A 189 -1.01 8.61 -8.14
C PHE A 189 -0.34 9.75 -7.37
N ASP A 190 -1.12 10.49 -6.59
CA ASP A 190 -0.63 11.53 -5.69
C ASP A 190 0.16 10.94 -4.52
N ILE A 191 -0.28 9.78 -4.04
CA ILE A 191 0.26 9.09 -2.87
C ILE A 191 0.46 7.61 -3.18
N VAL A 192 1.64 7.11 -2.84
CA VAL A 192 1.95 5.68 -2.82
C VAL A 192 2.39 5.30 -1.41
N MET A 193 1.75 4.31 -0.81
CA MET A 193 2.21 3.69 0.43
C MET A 193 2.31 2.19 0.25
N ALA A 194 3.39 1.57 0.69
CA ALA A 194 3.56 0.13 0.56
C ALA A 194 4.50 -0.47 1.61
N ASN A 195 4.22 -1.70 2.00
CA ASN A 195 5.13 -2.56 2.72
C ASN A 195 5.39 -3.81 1.86
N PRO A 196 6.30 -3.73 0.86
CA PRO A 196 6.57 -4.83 -0.05
C PRO A 196 7.24 -6.01 0.67
N PRO A 197 7.12 -7.24 0.14
CA PRO A 197 7.75 -8.41 0.73
C PRO A 197 9.29 -8.27 0.73
N PHE A 198 9.92 -8.50 1.90
CA PHE A 198 11.37 -8.37 2.10
C PHE A 198 12.15 -9.61 1.64
N ALA A 199 11.47 -10.75 1.51
CA ALA A 199 12.07 -12.01 1.15
C ALA A 199 11.71 -12.45 -0.26
N GLY A 200 12.63 -13.19 -0.87
CA GLY A 200 12.48 -13.74 -2.20
C GLY A 200 13.05 -12.84 -3.29
N ASP A 201 13.61 -13.51 -4.29
CA ASP A 201 14.20 -12.87 -5.46
C ASP A 201 13.34 -13.10 -6.69
N ILE A 202 13.28 -12.12 -7.57
CA ILE A 202 12.80 -12.28 -8.94
C ILE A 202 13.99 -12.77 -9.79
N LYS A 203 13.76 -13.85 -10.53
CA LYS A 203 14.75 -14.49 -11.41
C LYS A 203 14.33 -14.45 -12.88
N GLU A 204 13.07 -14.15 -13.12
CA GLU A 204 12.51 -14.07 -14.47
C GLU A 204 13.12 -12.88 -15.22
N SER A 205 13.98 -13.18 -16.20
CA SER A 205 14.66 -12.16 -17.01
C SER A 205 13.69 -11.21 -17.68
N ARG A 206 12.51 -11.70 -18.08
CA ARG A 206 11.44 -10.88 -18.66
C ARG A 206 11.01 -9.75 -17.71
N ILE A 207 10.83 -10.05 -16.42
CA ILE A 207 10.48 -9.03 -15.41
C ILE A 207 11.69 -8.14 -15.14
N LEU A 208 12.88 -8.73 -14.89
CA LEU A 208 14.08 -7.98 -14.55
C LEU A 208 14.45 -6.94 -15.61
N HIS A 209 14.22 -7.25 -16.89
CA HIS A 209 14.55 -6.34 -18.00
C HIS A 209 13.61 -5.14 -18.10
N ARG A 210 12.50 -5.12 -17.36
CA ARG A 210 11.58 -3.97 -17.28
C ARG A 210 12.03 -2.89 -16.31
N TYR A 211 12.95 -3.22 -15.42
CA TYR A 211 13.38 -2.35 -14.34
C TYR A 211 14.84 -1.90 -14.50
N GLU A 212 15.10 -0.64 -14.25
CA GLU A 212 16.46 -0.08 -14.19
C GLU A 212 17.23 -0.72 -13.02
N LEU A 213 16.57 -0.89 -11.86
CA LEU A 213 17.11 -1.58 -10.69
C LEU A 213 17.25 -3.11 -10.88
N GLY A 214 16.82 -3.67 -12.01
CA GLY A 214 17.18 -5.00 -12.49
C GLY A 214 18.67 -5.13 -12.86
N LYS A 215 19.37 -3.99 -13.03
CA LYS A 215 20.80 -3.90 -13.31
C LYS A 215 21.59 -3.68 -12.02
N ASN A 216 22.84 -4.09 -12.03
CA ASN A 216 23.80 -3.77 -10.98
C ASN A 216 24.44 -2.39 -11.21
N ALA A 217 25.32 -1.96 -10.29
CA ALA A 217 26.03 -0.69 -10.37
C ALA A 217 26.87 -0.50 -11.67
N SER A 218 27.26 -1.59 -12.34
CA SER A 218 27.98 -1.55 -13.63
C SER A 218 27.03 -1.52 -14.85
N GLY A 219 25.73 -1.45 -14.66
CA GLY A 219 24.73 -1.39 -15.72
C GLY A 219 24.39 -2.73 -16.36
N LYS A 220 24.87 -3.86 -15.82
CA LYS A 220 24.58 -5.21 -16.32
C LYS A 220 23.36 -5.78 -15.60
N PHE A 221 22.46 -6.41 -16.35
CA PHE A 221 21.33 -7.13 -15.77
C PHE A 221 21.81 -8.26 -14.86
N GLN A 222 21.16 -8.35 -13.69
CA GLN A 222 21.43 -9.36 -12.70
C GLN A 222 20.60 -10.62 -12.99
N SER A 223 21.11 -11.80 -12.59
CA SER A 223 20.36 -13.05 -12.71
C SER A 223 19.24 -13.18 -11.71
N LYS A 224 19.28 -12.37 -10.64
CA LYS A 224 18.26 -12.29 -9.60
C LYS A 224 18.32 -10.94 -8.88
N VAL A 225 17.18 -10.42 -8.47
CA VAL A 225 17.07 -9.18 -7.70
C VAL A 225 15.99 -9.34 -6.63
N GLY A 226 16.26 -8.84 -5.44
CA GLY A 226 15.29 -8.84 -4.34
C GLY A 226 13.99 -8.13 -4.72
N ARG A 227 12.86 -8.70 -4.34
CA ARG A 227 11.52 -8.13 -4.64
C ARG A 227 11.40 -6.70 -4.15
N ASP A 228 11.83 -6.43 -2.94
CA ASP A 228 11.78 -5.11 -2.32
C ASP A 228 12.52 -4.03 -3.13
N ILE A 229 13.61 -4.40 -3.81
CA ILE A 229 14.37 -3.50 -4.69
C ILE A 229 13.52 -3.11 -5.92
N LEU A 230 12.90 -4.09 -6.58
CA LEU A 230 12.05 -3.82 -7.74
C LEU A 230 10.79 -3.03 -7.36
N PHE A 231 10.23 -3.27 -6.16
CA PHE A 231 9.12 -2.49 -5.65
C PHE A 231 9.46 -1.02 -5.42
N ILE A 232 10.72 -0.66 -5.13
CA ILE A 232 11.15 0.75 -5.07
C ILE A 232 10.88 1.44 -6.41
N GLU A 233 11.39 0.85 -7.50
CA GLU A 233 11.19 1.41 -8.83
C GLU A 233 9.72 1.38 -9.24
N ARG A 234 9.02 0.25 -9.02
CA ARG A 234 7.60 0.13 -9.34
C ARG A 234 6.75 1.19 -8.64
N ASN A 235 6.97 1.42 -7.36
CA ASN A 235 6.27 2.45 -6.60
C ASN A 235 6.52 3.86 -7.15
N LEU A 236 7.74 4.14 -7.60
CA LEU A 236 8.07 5.42 -8.24
C LEU A 236 7.46 5.56 -9.64
N GLU A 237 7.27 4.46 -10.37
CA GLU A 237 6.53 4.46 -11.65
C GLU A 237 5.02 4.69 -11.45
N MET A 238 4.47 4.26 -10.30
CA MET A 238 3.08 4.52 -9.95
C MET A 238 2.85 5.96 -9.43
N LEU A 239 3.89 6.62 -8.95
CA LEU A 239 3.83 7.95 -8.34
C LEU A 239 3.95 9.04 -9.42
N LYS A 240 3.01 10.00 -9.44
CA LYS A 240 3.12 11.18 -10.31
C LYS A 240 4.26 12.11 -9.90
N SER A 241 4.67 13.00 -10.79
CA SER A 241 5.58 14.11 -10.45
C SER A 241 4.97 14.96 -9.32
N GLY A 242 5.79 15.34 -8.33
CA GLY A 242 5.34 16.06 -7.13
C GLY A 242 4.62 15.20 -6.10
N GLY A 243 4.25 13.95 -6.42
CA GLY A 243 3.60 13.01 -5.52
C GLY A 243 4.49 12.56 -4.36
N ARG A 244 3.88 12.03 -3.31
CA ARG A 244 4.56 11.61 -2.06
C ARG A 244 4.46 10.11 -1.85
N MET A 245 5.52 9.51 -1.34
CA MET A 245 5.56 8.06 -1.07
C MET A 245 6.10 7.76 0.33
N ALA A 246 5.50 6.77 0.98
CA ALA A 246 6.06 6.10 2.15
C ALA A 246 6.21 4.61 1.86
N VAL A 247 7.41 4.07 1.99
CA VAL A 247 7.68 2.66 1.76
C VAL A 247 8.51 2.06 2.88
N VAL A 248 8.09 0.89 3.35
CA VAL A 248 8.82 0.11 4.36
C VAL A 248 9.87 -0.74 3.66
N LEU A 249 11.13 -0.62 4.07
CA LEU A 249 12.25 -1.32 3.44
C LEU A 249 13.17 -1.92 4.51
N PRO A 250 13.88 -3.03 4.20
CA PRO A 250 14.96 -3.52 5.03
C PRO A 250 16.03 -2.45 5.28
N GLN A 251 16.49 -2.33 6.52
CA GLN A 251 17.50 -1.33 6.90
C GLN A 251 18.79 -1.43 6.08
N GLY A 252 19.12 -2.63 5.61
CA GLY A 252 20.28 -2.84 4.74
C GLY A 252 20.29 -1.98 3.49
N ARG A 253 19.12 -1.61 2.94
CA ARG A 253 19.02 -0.74 1.75
C ARG A 253 19.57 0.66 1.99
N PHE A 254 19.58 1.10 3.26
CA PHE A 254 20.05 2.43 3.64
C PHE A 254 21.54 2.48 4.01
N ASN A 255 22.12 1.39 4.50
CA ASN A 255 23.47 1.39 5.06
C ASN A 255 24.48 0.46 4.36
N ASN A 256 24.03 -0.55 3.58
CA ASN A 256 24.99 -1.40 2.85
C ASN A 256 25.66 -0.63 1.72
N SER A 257 26.96 -0.75 1.60
CA SER A 257 27.73 -0.13 0.52
C SER A 257 27.37 -0.65 -0.87
N SER A 258 27.05 -1.96 -0.97
CA SER A 258 26.58 -2.60 -2.21
C SER A 258 25.27 -2.02 -2.74
N ASP A 259 24.43 -1.44 -1.87
CA ASP A 259 23.13 -0.91 -2.21
C ASP A 259 23.16 0.62 -2.52
N LYS A 260 24.37 1.19 -2.67
CA LYS A 260 24.53 2.61 -3.02
C LYS A 260 23.78 2.99 -4.30
N TYR A 261 23.84 2.12 -5.32
CA TYR A 261 23.17 2.37 -6.60
C TYR A 261 21.64 2.53 -6.46
N ILE A 262 21.03 1.84 -5.48
CA ILE A 262 19.59 1.96 -5.16
C ILE A 262 19.32 3.36 -4.58
N ARG A 263 20.17 3.80 -3.64
CA ARG A 263 20.02 5.13 -3.03
C ARG A 263 20.25 6.24 -4.04
N ASP A 264 21.23 6.09 -4.93
CA ASP A 264 21.48 7.02 -6.03
C ASP A 264 20.28 7.09 -6.99
N TYR A 265 19.68 5.93 -7.31
CA TYR A 265 18.46 5.86 -8.11
C TYR A 265 17.32 6.65 -7.45
N ILE A 266 17.03 6.39 -6.16
CA ILE A 266 15.98 7.10 -5.41
C ILE A 266 16.24 8.61 -5.41
N ALA A 267 17.45 9.05 -5.06
CA ALA A 267 17.82 10.46 -5.00
C ALA A 267 17.73 11.15 -6.38
N SER A 268 17.99 10.41 -7.46
CA SER A 268 17.85 10.95 -8.82
C SER A 268 16.39 11.26 -9.19
N LYS A 269 15.44 10.52 -8.63
CA LYS A 269 13.99 10.62 -8.92
C LYS A 269 13.22 11.45 -7.90
N CYS A 270 13.72 11.53 -6.65
CA CYS A 270 12.97 12.08 -5.54
C CYS A 270 13.83 12.91 -4.59
N ARG A 271 13.17 13.87 -3.93
CA ARG A 271 13.64 14.46 -2.67
C ARG A 271 13.37 13.46 -1.54
N ILE A 272 14.39 13.09 -0.80
CA ILE A 272 14.25 12.29 0.41
C ILE A 272 13.81 13.22 1.54
N LEU A 273 12.60 13.01 2.07
CA LEU A 273 12.05 13.84 3.14
C LEU A 273 12.44 13.32 4.51
N ALA A 274 12.32 11.98 4.70
CA ALA A 274 12.62 11.36 5.97
C ALA A 274 13.06 9.88 5.82
N VAL A 275 13.83 9.42 6.79
CA VAL A 275 14.13 8.01 7.03
C VAL A 275 13.85 7.73 8.51
N VAL A 276 12.86 6.87 8.77
CA VAL A 276 12.45 6.50 10.14
C VAL A 276 12.80 5.05 10.41
N GLY A 277 13.82 4.82 11.21
CA GLY A 277 14.22 3.48 11.65
C GLY A 277 13.17 2.89 12.61
N LEU A 278 12.67 1.70 12.30
CA LEU A 278 11.71 1.00 13.14
C LEU A 278 12.44 0.13 14.17
N HIS A 279 11.81 -0.10 15.32
CA HIS A 279 12.36 -0.98 16.35
C HIS A 279 12.46 -2.42 15.83
N GLY A 280 13.50 -3.17 16.19
CA GLY A 280 13.77 -4.52 15.67
C GLY A 280 12.69 -5.56 15.95
N ASN A 281 11.75 -5.28 16.85
CA ASN A 281 10.64 -6.18 17.21
C ASN A 281 9.33 -5.84 16.46
N VAL A 282 9.31 -4.80 15.64
CA VAL A 282 8.08 -4.32 14.96
C VAL A 282 7.37 -5.41 14.16
N PHE A 283 8.13 -6.25 13.46
CA PHE A 283 7.59 -7.34 12.63
C PHE A 283 7.74 -8.73 13.25
N LYS A 284 8.11 -8.84 14.54
CA LYS A 284 8.09 -10.13 15.24
C LYS A 284 6.66 -10.58 15.53
N PRO A 285 6.37 -11.88 15.56
CA PRO A 285 7.30 -13.02 15.38
C PRO A 285 7.61 -13.36 13.91
N HIS A 286 7.07 -12.63 12.93
CA HIS A 286 7.12 -12.99 11.53
C HIS A 286 8.53 -12.86 10.92
N THR A 287 9.25 -11.81 11.26
CA THR A 287 10.65 -11.61 10.83
C THR A 287 11.46 -10.84 11.87
N GLY A 288 12.76 -11.16 11.95
CA GLY A 288 13.74 -10.38 12.72
C GLY A 288 14.43 -9.29 11.89
N THR A 289 14.03 -9.08 10.64
CA THR A 289 14.64 -8.07 9.77
C THR A 289 14.36 -6.67 10.32
N LYS A 290 15.42 -5.93 10.62
CA LYS A 290 15.31 -4.49 10.92
C LYS A 290 14.88 -3.75 9.67
N THR A 291 13.92 -2.86 9.84
CA THR A 291 13.32 -2.09 8.76
C THR A 291 13.34 -0.61 9.04
N SER A 292 13.18 0.18 8.00
CA SER A 292 12.98 1.62 8.09
C SER A 292 11.89 2.05 7.11
N VAL A 293 11.20 3.13 7.43
CA VAL A 293 10.28 3.79 6.50
C VAL A 293 11.04 4.88 5.77
N LEU A 294 11.01 4.80 4.45
CA LEU A 294 11.50 5.85 3.56
C LEU A 294 10.34 6.74 3.14
N ILE A 295 10.47 8.04 3.34
CA ILE A 295 9.49 9.04 2.91
C ILE A 295 10.14 9.98 1.91
N VAL A 296 9.54 10.04 0.71
CA VAL A 296 10.05 10.83 -0.41
C VAL A 296 8.96 11.63 -1.10
N GLN A 297 9.36 12.65 -1.83
CA GLN A 297 8.53 13.36 -2.80
C GLN A 297 9.21 13.34 -4.16
N LYS A 298 8.49 12.90 -5.20
CA LYS A 298 9.04 12.85 -6.56
C LYS A 298 9.33 14.26 -7.06
N TRP A 299 10.48 14.43 -7.72
CA TRP A 299 10.84 15.73 -8.27
C TRP A 299 9.79 16.25 -9.26
N ASP A 300 9.50 17.53 -9.18
CA ASP A 300 8.56 18.25 -10.02
C ASP A 300 8.98 19.72 -10.09
N ASN A 301 8.72 20.38 -11.20
CA ASN A 301 9.16 21.76 -11.41
C ASN A 301 8.46 22.78 -10.50
N GLU A 302 7.20 22.50 -10.12
CA GLU A 302 6.37 23.40 -9.30
C GLU A 302 6.26 22.92 -7.86
N LEU A 303 5.84 21.65 -7.65
CA LEU A 303 5.52 21.11 -6.33
C LEU A 303 6.77 20.66 -5.55
N CYS A 304 7.81 20.22 -6.23
CA CYS A 304 9.06 19.75 -5.63
C CYS A 304 10.26 20.01 -6.54
N PRO A 305 10.68 21.28 -6.72
CA PRO A 305 11.80 21.62 -7.57
C PRO A 305 13.10 20.92 -7.13
N LYS A 306 13.85 20.41 -8.12
CA LYS A 306 15.08 19.69 -7.85
C LYS A 306 16.09 20.58 -7.16
N LYS A 307 16.68 20.09 -6.07
CA LYS A 307 17.72 20.75 -5.28
C LYS A 307 18.89 19.80 -5.10
N GLU A 308 20.11 20.34 -5.10
CA GLU A 308 21.33 19.56 -4.85
C GLU A 308 21.53 19.29 -3.36
N ASP A 309 21.17 20.27 -2.52
CA ASP A 309 21.29 20.15 -1.07
C ASP A 309 19.95 20.49 -0.39
N TYR A 310 19.55 19.64 0.55
CA TYR A 310 18.32 19.79 1.33
C TYR A 310 18.38 18.97 2.62
N PRO A 311 17.68 19.42 3.69
CA PRO A 311 17.63 18.65 4.93
C PRO A 311 16.82 17.36 4.77
N ILE A 312 17.31 16.29 5.40
CA ILE A 312 16.61 15.00 5.52
C ILE A 312 16.33 14.77 7.01
N PHE A 313 15.07 14.45 7.34
CA PHE A 313 14.70 14.12 8.70
C PHE A 313 15.07 12.65 9.01
N PHE A 314 15.80 12.44 10.10
CA PHE A 314 16.12 11.11 10.61
C PHE A 314 15.51 10.90 11.99
N ALA A 315 14.84 9.78 12.18
CA ALA A 315 14.32 9.33 13.47
C ALA A 315 14.53 7.84 13.66
N THR A 316 14.54 7.40 14.90
CA THR A 316 14.60 5.98 15.26
C THR A 316 13.63 5.70 16.38
N MET A 317 12.78 4.72 16.18
CA MET A 317 11.86 4.22 17.20
C MET A 317 12.65 3.51 18.32
N GLN A 318 12.56 4.02 19.55
CA GLN A 318 13.33 3.51 20.68
C GLN A 318 12.64 2.35 21.41
N LYS A 319 11.30 2.31 21.40
CA LYS A 319 10.51 1.31 22.11
C LYS A 319 9.63 0.54 21.13
N PRO A 320 9.44 -0.78 21.32
CA PRO A 320 8.39 -1.50 20.63
C PRO A 320 7.03 -0.96 21.10
N SER A 321 6.04 -0.95 20.24
CA SER A 321 4.69 -0.50 20.61
C SER A 321 3.89 -1.52 21.41
N LYS A 322 4.35 -2.77 21.44
CA LYS A 322 3.80 -3.84 22.29
C LYS A 322 4.90 -4.23 23.28
N ASP A 323 4.59 -4.19 24.56
CA ASP A 323 5.38 -4.89 25.58
C ASP A 323 5.28 -6.38 25.29
N ASN A 324 6.44 -7.08 25.34
CA ASN A 324 6.48 -8.53 25.17
C ASN A 324 5.77 -9.24 26.30
#